data_8482ac36fde5233e9a2dc2957c8462ff
#
_entry.id   8482ac36fde5233e9a2dc2957c8462ff
#
_cell.length_a   1.000
_cell.length_b   1.000
_cell.length_c   1.000
_cell.angle_alpha   90.00
_cell.angle_beta   90.00
_cell.angle_gamma   90.00
#
_symmetry.space_group_name_H-M   'P 1'
#
loop_
_entity.id
_entity.type
_entity.pdbx_description
1 polymer ?
#
loop_
_entity_poly.entity_id
_entity_poly.type
_entity_poly.pdbx_seq_one_letter_code
_entity_poly.pdbx_strand_id
1 'polypeptide(L)'
;MSSRRPAASRRDFLKTASSAAVGVLALSRARGEANATAPASTPLQRILFGSCNKDYKPQPMWKPICESRPDLWVWLGDNVYGSVDNLTEFAGKYQNAKNKDGYKELRETCPIIGTWDDNDFGVNDGGKENPHKVESQKLMLDFLDEPENSPRRQQAGVYTAYTYGPVGKQVKVILLDGRYHRESPGKNADTLGAEQWQWLEKELTSSTADVNLIGSGIQVLSSEHRFEKWANFPKARQRLLDLIARSRARNVILLSGDRHFGEISCLQDDRLGYPLYDITSSGLTHHAESSLKNLYYNFEHETNPLRRGAVYVGLNFGALTIQWDASPRTVTLQIRDVNNATKVEEKLVLI
;
A
#
# COMPACT_ATOMS: atom_id res chain seq x y z
N MET A 1 45.04 75.06 -23.84
CA MET A 1 45.31 75.14 -22.42
C MET A 1 44.46 74.11 -21.68
N SER A 2 45.11 73.27 -21.05
CA SER A 2 44.60 72.05 -20.38
C SER A 2 43.93 72.36 -19.06
N SER A 3 42.77 71.81 -18.75
CA SER A 3 42.32 71.73 -17.36
C SER A 3 41.80 70.27 -17.07
N ARG A 4 42.52 69.63 -16.22
CA ARG A 4 42.26 68.31 -15.67
C ARG A 4 41.08 68.38 -14.67
N ARG A 5 40.12 67.40 -14.79
CA ARG A 5 39.13 67.13 -13.73
C ARG A 5 39.69 66.09 -12.76
N PRO A 6 39.46 66.22 -11.47
CA PRO A 6 39.86 65.18 -10.51
C PRO A 6 38.81 64.05 -10.39
N ALA A 7 39.30 62.86 -10.06
CA ALA A 7 38.56 61.63 -9.89
C ALA A 7 37.74 61.66 -8.60
N ALA A 8 36.45 61.25 -8.68
CA ALA A 8 35.55 61.07 -7.54
C ALA A 8 35.82 59.74 -6.85
N SER A 9 35.89 59.81 -5.52
CA SER A 9 36.17 58.75 -4.57
C SER A 9 35.00 57.78 -4.40
N ARG A 10 35.35 56.49 -4.24
CA ARG A 10 34.44 55.33 -4.07
C ARG A 10 33.73 55.24 -2.71
N ARG A 11 33.35 56.33 -2.05
CA ARG A 11 32.84 56.31 -0.67
C ARG A 11 31.45 56.90 -0.43
N ASP A 12 30.67 57.31 -1.43
CA ASP A 12 29.38 57.96 -1.23
C ASP A 12 28.20 57.28 -1.97
N PHE A 13 28.11 55.96 -1.89
CA PHE A 13 26.96 55.22 -2.42
C PHE A 13 26.39 54.20 -1.41
N LEU A 14 26.22 54.62 -0.19
CA LEU A 14 25.48 53.84 0.82
C LEU A 14 24.65 54.81 1.67
N LYS A 15 23.48 55.19 1.16
CA LYS A 15 22.30 55.59 1.96
C LYS A 15 21.10 55.78 1.03
N THR A 16 19.98 55.16 1.45
CA THR A 16 18.61 55.29 0.96
C THR A 16 18.22 54.46 -0.26
N ALA A 17 17.62 53.27 0.05
CA ALA A 17 16.34 52.84 -0.53
C ALA A 17 15.83 51.60 0.23
N SER A 18 15.09 51.84 1.31
CA SER A 18 14.15 50.86 1.84
C SER A 18 12.96 50.82 0.87
N SER A 19 12.78 49.76 0.16
CA SER A 19 11.54 49.46 -0.56
C SER A 19 11.30 47.97 -0.47
N ALA A 20 10.16 47.61 0.13
CA ALA A 20 9.65 46.30 0.33
C ALA A 20 9.54 45.56 -1.00
N ALA A 21 10.37 44.53 -1.20
CA ALA A 21 10.16 43.50 -2.19
C ALA A 21 9.52 42.32 -1.50
N VAL A 22 8.20 42.18 -1.65
CA VAL A 22 7.49 40.93 -1.37
C VAL A 22 8.01 39.91 -2.36
N GLY A 23 8.97 39.13 -1.93
CA GLY A 23 9.47 38.00 -2.69
C GLY A 23 8.42 36.87 -2.69
N VAL A 24 7.70 36.73 -3.79
CA VAL A 24 7.01 35.50 -4.12
C VAL A 24 8.10 34.44 -4.31
N LEU A 25 8.33 33.65 -3.29
CA LEU A 25 9.09 32.37 -3.39
C LEU A 25 8.27 31.42 -4.26
N ALA A 26 8.53 31.46 -5.56
CA ALA A 26 8.16 30.38 -6.46
C ALA A 26 8.96 29.14 -6.02
N LEU A 27 8.29 28.25 -5.29
CA LEU A 27 8.74 26.89 -5.06
C LEU A 27 8.75 26.16 -6.42
N SER A 28 9.87 26.26 -7.14
CA SER A 28 10.17 25.31 -8.20
C SER A 28 10.42 23.95 -7.53
N ARG A 29 9.36 23.16 -7.38
CA ARG A 29 9.48 21.74 -7.05
C ARG A 29 10.30 21.10 -8.16
N ALA A 30 11.50 20.67 -7.84
CA ALA A 30 12.29 19.81 -8.69
C ALA A 30 11.46 18.55 -8.99
N ARG A 31 11.07 18.36 -10.25
CA ARG A 31 10.51 17.12 -10.76
C ARG A 31 11.60 16.06 -10.68
N GLY A 32 11.52 15.17 -9.70
CA GLY A 32 12.48 14.06 -9.60
C GLY A 32 12.54 13.33 -8.28
N GLU A 33 11.85 13.78 -7.22
CA GLU A 33 11.84 13.11 -5.92
C GLU A 33 10.40 12.84 -5.45
N ALA A 34 9.66 12.03 -6.18
CA ALA A 34 8.37 11.54 -5.76
C ALA A 34 8.49 10.05 -5.48
N ASN A 35 8.71 9.67 -4.26
CA ASN A 35 8.26 8.44 -3.60
C ASN A 35 9.20 8.01 -2.49
N ALA A 36 9.44 8.85 -1.52
CA ALA A 36 9.84 8.31 -0.21
C ALA A 36 9.60 9.41 0.83
N THR A 37 8.93 9.03 1.87
CA THR A 37 8.77 9.80 3.09
C THR A 37 7.81 11.01 2.99
N ALA A 38 6.55 10.77 3.36
CA ALA A 38 5.82 11.83 4.04
C ALA A 38 6.75 12.39 5.13
N PRO A 39 6.82 13.74 5.33
CA PRO A 39 7.72 14.30 6.32
C PRO A 39 7.50 13.58 7.66
N ALA A 40 8.57 13.14 8.30
CA ALA A 40 8.54 12.43 9.59
C ALA A 40 7.79 13.21 10.70
N SER A 41 7.37 14.44 10.42
CA SER A 41 6.69 15.35 11.34
C SER A 41 5.16 15.32 11.29
N THR A 42 4.54 14.78 10.23
CA THR A 42 3.07 14.78 10.10
C THR A 42 2.52 13.36 10.26
N PRO A 43 1.62 13.10 11.24
CA PRO A 43 1.02 11.79 11.41
C PRO A 43 0.05 11.48 10.26
N LEU A 44 0.07 10.25 9.75
CA LEU A 44 -0.95 9.79 8.81
C LEU A 44 -2.31 9.69 9.53
N GLN A 45 -3.35 10.24 8.90
CA GLN A 45 -4.72 10.14 9.39
C GLN A 45 -5.59 9.28 8.47
N ARG A 46 -5.38 9.38 7.15
CA ARG A 46 -6.18 8.66 6.13
C ARG A 46 -5.25 7.85 5.24
N ILE A 47 -5.34 6.55 5.37
CA ILE A 47 -4.60 5.60 4.56
C ILE A 47 -5.62 4.86 3.71
N LEU A 48 -5.52 4.97 2.39
CA LEU A 48 -6.38 4.26 1.47
C LEU A 48 -5.59 3.16 0.75
N PHE A 49 -6.28 2.08 0.39
CA PHE A 49 -5.65 0.95 -0.25
C PHE A 49 -6.62 0.21 -1.17
N GLY A 50 -6.06 -0.59 -2.07
CA GLY A 50 -6.84 -1.41 -2.98
C GLY A 50 -5.97 -2.30 -3.85
N SER A 51 -6.65 -3.15 -4.64
CA SER A 51 -6.04 -4.10 -5.57
C SER A 51 -6.99 -4.42 -6.74
N CYS A 52 -6.54 -5.26 -7.67
CA CYS A 52 -7.31 -5.76 -8.81
C CYS A 52 -7.73 -4.67 -9.79
N ASN A 53 -6.71 -4.07 -10.40
CA ASN A 53 -6.82 -2.98 -11.35
C ASN A 53 -6.49 -3.42 -12.78
N LYS A 54 -7.50 -3.63 -13.62
CA LYS A 54 -7.31 -3.86 -15.06
C LYS A 54 -7.16 -2.53 -15.78
N ASP A 55 -5.96 -2.23 -16.23
CA ASP A 55 -5.56 -0.98 -16.87
C ASP A 55 -6.42 -0.57 -18.08
N TYR A 56 -6.97 -1.54 -18.82
CA TYR A 56 -7.83 -1.31 -20.00
C TYR A 56 -9.31 -1.08 -19.67
N LYS A 57 -9.74 -1.28 -18.42
CA LYS A 57 -11.12 -1.03 -17.99
C LYS A 57 -11.35 0.43 -17.59
N PRO A 58 -12.63 0.89 -17.52
CA PRO A 58 -12.98 2.15 -16.88
C PRO A 58 -12.45 2.18 -15.44
N GLN A 59 -11.99 3.35 -14.98
CA GLN A 59 -11.32 3.56 -13.69
C GLN A 59 -12.15 4.47 -12.75
N PRO A 60 -13.39 4.10 -12.40
CA PRO A 60 -14.29 5.00 -11.67
C PRO A 60 -13.88 5.25 -10.22
N MET A 61 -13.02 4.37 -9.66
CA MET A 61 -12.65 4.43 -8.25
C MET A 61 -11.66 5.57 -7.91
N TRP A 62 -10.90 6.08 -8.88
CA TRP A 62 -9.94 7.15 -8.60
C TRP A 62 -10.60 8.43 -8.12
N LYS A 63 -11.78 8.77 -8.65
CA LYS A 63 -12.52 9.97 -8.23
C LYS A 63 -12.83 9.96 -6.73
N PRO A 64 -13.59 8.98 -6.16
CA PRO A 64 -13.86 8.95 -4.72
C PRO A 64 -12.60 8.78 -3.85
N ILE A 65 -11.56 8.10 -4.37
CA ILE A 65 -10.27 7.97 -3.69
C ILE A 65 -9.60 9.35 -3.55
N CYS A 66 -9.47 10.14 -4.63
CA CYS A 66 -8.89 11.48 -4.60
C CYS A 66 -9.72 12.45 -3.75
N GLU A 67 -11.07 12.41 -3.89
CA GLU A 67 -11.98 13.22 -3.07
C GLU A 67 -11.85 12.92 -1.57
N SER A 68 -11.45 11.71 -1.19
CA SER A 68 -11.17 11.33 0.20
C SER A 68 -9.88 11.94 0.75
N ARG A 69 -9.04 12.55 -0.09
CA ARG A 69 -7.76 13.19 0.28
C ARG A 69 -6.88 12.30 1.17
N PRO A 70 -6.40 11.17 0.65
CA PRO A 70 -5.53 10.28 1.43
C PRO A 70 -4.19 10.95 1.76
N ASP A 71 -3.64 10.59 2.91
CA ASP A 71 -2.26 10.92 3.28
C ASP A 71 -1.27 9.86 2.72
N LEU A 72 -1.80 8.67 2.34
CA LEU A 72 -1.04 7.57 1.78
C LEU A 72 -1.98 6.66 0.97
N TRP A 73 -1.52 6.21 -0.21
CA TRP A 73 -2.12 5.12 -0.96
C TRP A 73 -1.25 3.87 -0.90
N VAL A 74 -1.88 2.71 -0.66
CA VAL A 74 -1.20 1.41 -0.60
C VAL A 74 -1.78 0.46 -1.65
N TRP A 75 -0.96 0.04 -2.60
CA TRP A 75 -1.29 -1.04 -3.51
C TRP A 75 -1.07 -2.41 -2.85
N LEU A 76 -2.04 -3.31 -3.00
CA LEU A 76 -2.00 -4.67 -2.43
C LEU A 76 -1.96 -5.76 -3.51
N GLY A 77 -1.32 -5.46 -4.63
CA GLY A 77 -1.19 -6.41 -5.73
C GLY A 77 -2.28 -6.29 -6.80
N ASP A 78 -2.08 -7.02 -7.89
CA ASP A 78 -2.91 -6.92 -9.10
C ASP A 78 -3.02 -5.47 -9.58
N ASN A 79 -1.91 -4.74 -9.49
CA ASN A 79 -1.83 -3.34 -9.92
C ASN A 79 -2.08 -3.22 -11.42
N VAL A 80 -1.70 -4.26 -12.16
CA VAL A 80 -2.03 -4.54 -13.57
C VAL A 80 -2.14 -6.05 -13.79
N TYR A 81 -2.70 -6.46 -14.93
CA TYR A 81 -2.86 -7.87 -15.32
C TYR A 81 -1.92 -8.18 -16.49
N GLY A 82 -0.69 -8.53 -16.18
CA GLY A 82 0.38 -8.84 -17.14
C GLY A 82 0.61 -10.34 -17.33
N SER A 83 1.51 -10.67 -18.25
CA SER A 83 2.06 -12.02 -18.41
C SER A 83 3.55 -11.93 -18.75
N VAL A 84 4.34 -12.80 -18.17
CA VAL A 84 5.77 -12.91 -18.50
C VAL A 84 6.04 -13.45 -19.91
N ASP A 85 5.02 -14.00 -20.58
CA ASP A 85 5.13 -14.43 -21.98
C ASP A 85 5.38 -13.25 -22.96
N ASN A 86 5.00 -12.04 -22.54
CA ASN A 86 5.23 -10.81 -23.30
C ASN A 86 5.58 -9.63 -22.40
N LEU A 87 6.83 -9.51 -22.03
CA LEU A 87 7.33 -8.45 -21.13
C LEU A 87 7.15 -7.04 -21.69
N THR A 88 7.15 -6.86 -23.01
CA THR A 88 6.90 -5.56 -23.65
C THR A 88 5.45 -5.12 -23.45
N GLU A 89 4.49 -6.01 -23.68
CA GLU A 89 3.08 -5.74 -23.39
C GLU A 89 2.86 -5.52 -21.90
N PHE A 90 3.51 -6.31 -21.05
CA PHE A 90 3.43 -6.18 -19.60
C PHE A 90 3.90 -4.80 -19.12
N ALA A 91 5.04 -4.33 -19.62
CA ALA A 91 5.52 -2.96 -19.37
C ALA A 91 4.51 -1.91 -19.85
N GLY A 92 3.90 -2.12 -21.03
CA GLY A 92 2.87 -1.26 -21.58
C GLY A 92 1.63 -1.14 -20.69
N LYS A 93 1.21 -2.23 -20.03
CA LYS A 93 0.08 -2.22 -19.06
C LYS A 93 0.37 -1.34 -17.85
N TYR A 94 1.57 -1.43 -17.28
CA TYR A 94 1.99 -0.53 -16.20
C TYR A 94 2.01 0.94 -16.65
N GLN A 95 2.51 1.23 -17.85
CA GLN A 95 2.47 2.60 -18.39
C GLN A 95 1.04 3.09 -18.61
N ASN A 96 0.15 2.23 -19.12
CA ASN A 96 -1.26 2.56 -19.30
C ASN A 96 -1.94 2.87 -17.95
N ALA A 97 -1.74 2.03 -16.93
CA ALA A 97 -2.26 2.27 -15.58
C ALA A 97 -1.72 3.60 -14.99
N LYS A 98 -0.40 3.83 -15.12
CA LYS A 98 0.27 5.04 -14.65
C LYS A 98 -0.24 6.32 -15.31
N ASN A 99 -0.71 6.20 -16.56
CA ASN A 99 -1.21 7.31 -17.37
C ASN A 99 -2.71 7.60 -17.21
N LYS A 100 -3.46 6.85 -16.39
CA LYS A 100 -4.86 7.17 -16.09
C LYS A 100 -4.97 8.49 -15.32
N ASP A 101 -5.82 9.39 -15.78
CA ASP A 101 -5.89 10.76 -15.24
C ASP A 101 -6.15 10.78 -13.73
N GLY A 102 -7.12 10.00 -13.24
CA GLY A 102 -7.39 9.94 -11.80
C GLY A 102 -6.24 9.33 -10.98
N TYR A 103 -5.46 8.39 -11.55
CA TYR A 103 -4.27 7.88 -10.88
C TYR A 103 -3.12 8.89 -10.89
N LYS A 104 -2.96 9.69 -11.96
CA LYS A 104 -2.02 10.82 -11.99
C LYS A 104 -2.36 11.83 -10.89
N GLU A 105 -3.64 12.22 -10.76
CA GLU A 105 -4.12 13.10 -9.71
C GLU A 105 -3.79 12.55 -8.31
N LEU A 106 -4.03 11.25 -8.08
CA LEU A 106 -3.68 10.61 -6.81
C LEU A 106 -2.19 10.69 -6.50
N ARG A 107 -1.33 10.42 -7.49
CA ARG A 107 0.15 10.50 -7.37
C ARG A 107 0.66 11.93 -7.07
N GLU A 108 -0.09 12.95 -7.44
CA GLU A 108 0.20 14.34 -7.10
C GLU A 108 -0.31 14.72 -5.70
N THR A 109 -1.23 13.93 -5.15
CA THR A 109 -1.91 14.21 -3.88
C THR A 109 -1.19 13.60 -2.67
N CYS A 110 -0.73 12.36 -2.77
CA CYS A 110 -0.11 11.63 -1.67
C CYS A 110 1.00 10.67 -2.15
N PRO A 111 1.89 10.24 -1.24
CA PRO A 111 2.81 9.15 -1.50
C PRO A 111 2.08 7.86 -1.91
N ILE A 112 2.68 7.12 -2.83
CA ILE A 112 2.19 5.82 -3.30
C ILE A 112 3.21 4.75 -2.92
N ILE A 113 2.77 3.74 -2.19
CA ILE A 113 3.57 2.54 -1.90
C ILE A 113 2.78 1.29 -2.31
N GLY A 114 3.41 0.15 -2.35
CA GLY A 114 2.67 -1.06 -2.69
C GLY A 114 3.50 -2.33 -2.74
N THR A 115 2.79 -3.44 -2.85
CA THR A 115 3.32 -4.75 -3.18
C THR A 115 2.62 -5.28 -4.43
N TRP A 116 3.01 -6.45 -4.87
CA TRP A 116 2.39 -7.16 -5.98
C TRP A 116 1.56 -8.35 -5.52
N ASP A 117 0.80 -8.94 -6.48
CA ASP A 117 0.24 -10.26 -6.37
C ASP A 117 0.50 -11.05 -7.66
N ASP A 118 -0.27 -12.06 -7.99
CA ASP A 118 0.02 -13.00 -9.06
C ASP A 118 -0.07 -12.39 -10.47
N ASN A 119 -1.03 -11.51 -10.71
CA ASN A 119 -1.22 -10.93 -12.05
C ASN A 119 -0.18 -9.86 -12.39
N ASP A 120 0.36 -9.16 -11.41
CA ASP A 120 1.48 -8.24 -11.60
C ASP A 120 2.84 -8.85 -11.25
N PHE A 121 2.87 -10.09 -10.75
CA PHE A 121 4.01 -11.00 -10.82
C PHE A 121 4.14 -11.66 -12.20
N GLY A 122 3.02 -11.70 -12.97
CA GLY A 122 2.94 -12.11 -14.35
C GLY A 122 2.69 -13.60 -14.60
N VAL A 123 2.38 -14.36 -13.55
CA VAL A 123 2.00 -15.78 -13.60
C VAL A 123 0.88 -16.01 -12.59
N ASN A 124 -0.34 -16.35 -13.08
CA ASN A 124 -1.51 -16.59 -12.23
C ASN A 124 -1.20 -17.69 -11.21
N ASP A 125 -1.49 -17.41 -9.91
CA ASP A 125 -1.14 -18.25 -8.76
C ASP A 125 0.34 -18.66 -8.71
N GLY A 126 1.24 -17.92 -9.42
CA GLY A 126 2.65 -18.25 -9.59
C GLY A 126 3.49 -17.97 -8.33
N GLY A 127 4.68 -18.57 -8.32
CA GLY A 127 5.64 -18.45 -7.24
C GLY A 127 7.09 -18.57 -7.71
N LYS A 128 7.94 -19.16 -6.90
CA LYS A 128 9.41 -19.25 -7.12
C LYS A 128 9.82 -19.86 -8.46
N GLU A 129 8.94 -20.59 -9.09
CA GLU A 129 9.15 -21.23 -10.40
C GLU A 129 9.10 -20.23 -11.57
N ASN A 130 8.57 -19.00 -11.39
CA ASN A 130 8.57 -17.99 -12.46
C ASN A 130 10.00 -17.66 -12.89
N PRO A 131 10.41 -17.96 -14.15
CA PRO A 131 11.76 -17.71 -14.62
C PRO A 131 12.05 -16.22 -14.85
N HIS A 132 11.00 -15.39 -14.98
CA HIS A 132 11.08 -13.94 -15.26
C HIS A 132 10.72 -13.06 -14.06
N LYS A 133 10.81 -13.60 -12.84
CA LYS A 133 10.45 -12.85 -11.63
C LYS A 133 11.33 -11.62 -11.38
N VAL A 134 12.56 -11.61 -11.88
CA VAL A 134 13.46 -10.44 -11.77
C VAL A 134 12.97 -9.31 -12.68
N GLU A 135 12.55 -9.64 -13.90
CA GLU A 135 11.98 -8.68 -14.85
C GLU A 135 10.64 -8.14 -14.33
N SER A 136 9.77 -9.01 -13.79
CA SER A 136 8.53 -8.60 -13.15
C SER A 136 8.78 -7.65 -11.99
N GLN A 137 9.75 -7.96 -11.12
CA GLN A 137 10.17 -7.08 -10.02
C GLN A 137 10.59 -5.71 -10.54
N LYS A 138 11.40 -5.66 -11.58
CA LYS A 138 11.83 -4.40 -12.18
C LYS A 138 10.63 -3.58 -12.67
N LEU A 139 9.71 -4.18 -13.42
CA LEU A 139 8.51 -3.51 -13.95
C LEU A 139 7.63 -2.94 -12.84
N MET A 140 7.39 -3.70 -11.78
CA MET A 140 6.60 -3.27 -10.64
C MET A 140 7.27 -2.12 -9.87
N LEU A 141 8.58 -2.18 -9.64
CA LEU A 141 9.32 -1.12 -8.97
C LEU A 141 9.41 0.16 -9.82
N ASP A 142 9.50 0.04 -11.15
CA ASP A 142 9.43 1.17 -12.09
C ASP A 142 8.01 1.81 -12.09
N PHE A 143 6.96 1.02 -11.94
CA PHE A 143 5.60 1.52 -11.78
C PHE A 143 5.43 2.35 -10.50
N LEU A 144 6.05 1.95 -9.40
CA LEU A 144 6.02 2.67 -8.13
C LEU A 144 7.00 3.84 -8.05
N ASP A 145 7.76 4.16 -9.13
CA ASP A 145 8.83 5.15 -9.11
C ASP A 145 9.90 4.90 -8.03
N GLU A 146 10.15 3.61 -7.72
CA GLU A 146 11.20 3.24 -6.76
C GLU A 146 12.55 3.77 -7.26
N PRO A 147 13.33 4.49 -6.44
CA PRO A 147 14.64 5.02 -6.86
C PRO A 147 15.57 3.95 -7.39
N GLU A 148 16.41 4.30 -8.38
CA GLU A 148 17.33 3.35 -9.01
C GLU A 148 18.37 2.78 -8.02
N ASN A 149 18.78 3.58 -7.05
CA ASN A 149 19.72 3.20 -6.01
C ASN A 149 19.07 2.59 -4.76
N SER A 150 17.76 2.33 -4.79
CA SER A 150 17.04 1.74 -3.66
C SER A 150 17.55 0.32 -3.36
N PRO A 151 17.76 -0.02 -2.08
CA PRO A 151 18.08 -1.39 -1.66
C PRO A 151 16.99 -2.40 -2.11
N ARG A 152 15.75 -1.97 -2.24
CA ARG A 152 14.62 -2.78 -2.71
C ARG A 152 14.82 -3.34 -4.11
N ARG A 153 15.59 -2.64 -4.97
CA ARG A 153 15.94 -3.12 -6.31
C ARG A 153 17.05 -4.17 -6.34
N GLN A 154 17.78 -4.32 -5.23
CA GLN A 154 18.94 -5.23 -5.13
C GLN A 154 18.63 -6.50 -4.37
N GLN A 155 17.48 -6.59 -3.71
CA GLN A 155 17.04 -7.78 -2.98
C GLN A 155 16.20 -8.71 -3.86
N ALA A 156 16.05 -9.95 -3.43
CA ALA A 156 15.17 -10.93 -4.06
C ALA A 156 13.74 -10.76 -3.55
N GLY A 157 12.92 -10.05 -4.31
CA GLY A 157 11.53 -9.72 -4.00
C GLY A 157 11.27 -8.25 -3.69
N VAL A 158 9.98 -7.87 -3.60
CA VAL A 158 9.52 -6.49 -3.49
C VAL A 158 9.12 -6.07 -2.06
N TYR A 159 9.40 -6.90 -1.06
CA TYR A 159 9.05 -6.57 0.33
C TYR A 159 9.80 -5.33 0.83
N THR A 160 9.13 -4.54 1.68
CA THR A 160 9.68 -3.30 2.24
C THR A 160 8.89 -2.83 3.46
N ALA A 161 9.44 -1.89 4.22
CA ALA A 161 8.73 -1.24 5.31
C ALA A 161 8.99 0.26 5.33
N TYR A 162 7.97 1.01 5.74
CA TYR A 162 8.01 2.46 5.90
C TYR A 162 7.46 2.84 7.27
N THR A 163 8.03 3.88 7.89
CA THR A 163 7.51 4.44 9.14
C THR A 163 7.20 5.92 8.94
N TYR A 164 5.97 6.30 9.25
CA TYR A 164 5.44 7.65 9.08
C TYR A 164 5.01 8.24 10.42
N GLY A 165 5.15 9.56 10.56
CA GLY A 165 4.67 10.31 11.70
C GLY A 165 5.69 10.43 12.85
N PRO A 166 5.45 11.36 13.78
CA PRO A 166 6.29 11.59 14.95
C PRO A 166 6.09 10.49 16.01
N VAL A 167 7.05 10.37 16.91
CA VAL A 167 6.95 9.46 18.07
C VAL A 167 5.64 9.69 18.82
N GLY A 168 4.92 8.61 19.13
CA GLY A 168 3.61 8.62 19.77
C GLY A 168 2.41 8.80 18.83
N LYS A 169 2.67 8.99 17.50
CA LYS A 169 1.66 8.99 16.43
C LYS A 169 2.23 8.30 15.18
N GLN A 170 2.99 7.23 15.35
CA GLN A 170 3.64 6.52 14.26
C GLN A 170 2.78 5.42 13.68
N VAL A 171 2.79 5.36 12.34
CA VAL A 171 2.28 4.23 11.56
C VAL A 171 3.46 3.57 10.87
N LYS A 172 3.64 2.27 11.07
CA LYS A 172 4.58 1.45 10.30
C LYS A 172 3.80 0.62 9.30
N VAL A 173 4.18 0.70 8.03
CA VAL A 173 3.60 -0.09 6.95
C VAL A 173 4.65 -1.09 6.48
N ILE A 174 4.35 -2.38 6.62
CA ILE A 174 5.18 -3.52 6.23
C ILE A 174 4.48 -4.18 5.04
N LEU A 175 5.13 -4.20 3.88
CA LEU A 175 4.59 -4.80 2.66
C LEU A 175 5.31 -6.12 2.40
N LEU A 176 4.55 -7.21 2.39
CA LEU A 176 5.07 -8.55 2.15
C LEU A 176 5.14 -8.84 0.65
N ASP A 177 6.14 -9.60 0.25
CA ASP A 177 6.19 -10.27 -1.05
C ASP A 177 5.76 -11.72 -0.86
N GLY A 178 4.55 -12.04 -1.27
CA GLY A 178 3.99 -13.39 -1.20
C GLY A 178 4.26 -14.24 -2.46
N ARG A 179 5.11 -13.77 -3.42
CA ARG A 179 5.29 -14.41 -4.73
C ARG A 179 6.71 -14.89 -5.01
N TYR A 180 7.71 -14.04 -4.84
CA TYR A 180 9.08 -14.28 -5.31
C TYR A 180 9.69 -15.60 -4.81
N HIS A 181 9.43 -15.97 -3.58
CA HIS A 181 9.90 -17.19 -2.93
C HIS A 181 8.80 -18.23 -2.66
N ARG A 182 7.56 -17.91 -3.06
CA ARG A 182 6.40 -18.76 -2.78
C ARG A 182 6.58 -20.15 -3.39
N GLU A 183 6.36 -21.15 -2.57
CA GLU A 183 6.29 -22.54 -3.00
C GLU A 183 4.89 -22.91 -3.47
N SER A 184 4.75 -24.04 -4.14
CA SER A 184 3.43 -24.61 -4.42
C SER A 184 2.68 -24.89 -3.12
N PRO A 185 1.35 -24.64 -3.06
CA PRO A 185 0.56 -24.83 -1.84
C PRO A 185 0.75 -26.20 -1.18
N GLY A 186 0.86 -26.22 0.13
CA GLY A 186 1.06 -27.45 0.90
C GLY A 186 1.32 -27.22 2.38
N LYS A 187 1.17 -28.29 3.16
CA LYS A 187 1.26 -28.24 4.63
C LYS A 187 2.55 -27.61 5.16
N ASN A 188 3.68 -27.86 4.49
CA ASN A 188 5.01 -27.40 4.90
C ASN A 188 5.56 -26.32 3.96
N ALA A 189 4.79 -25.92 2.95
CA ALA A 189 5.22 -24.94 1.96
C ALA A 189 5.40 -23.54 2.59
N ASP A 190 6.36 -22.80 2.07
CA ASP A 190 6.65 -21.42 2.48
C ASP A 190 6.19 -20.41 1.42
N THR A 191 5.93 -19.19 1.86
CA THR A 191 5.50 -18.09 1.01
C THR A 191 6.55 -16.99 0.89
N LEU A 192 7.35 -16.75 1.94
CA LEU A 192 8.22 -15.58 2.03
C LEU A 192 9.70 -15.87 1.76
N GLY A 193 10.15 -17.11 2.01
CA GLY A 193 11.57 -17.44 1.99
C GLY A 193 12.33 -16.95 3.24
N ALA A 194 13.50 -17.53 3.46
CA ALA A 194 14.24 -17.37 4.73
C ALA A 194 14.64 -15.91 5.01
N GLU A 195 15.11 -15.18 4.01
CA GLU A 195 15.59 -13.80 4.17
C GLU A 195 14.45 -12.86 4.53
N GLN A 196 13.31 -12.94 3.83
CA GLN A 196 12.16 -12.11 4.14
C GLN A 196 11.59 -12.44 5.54
N TRP A 197 11.60 -13.71 5.97
CA TRP A 197 11.19 -14.07 7.33
C TRP A 197 12.09 -13.43 8.40
N GLN A 198 13.39 -13.43 8.22
CA GLN A 198 14.33 -12.79 9.15
C GLN A 198 14.14 -11.27 9.18
N TRP A 199 13.96 -10.67 8.01
CA TRP A 199 13.66 -9.25 7.88
C TRP A 199 12.34 -8.88 8.57
N LEU A 200 11.26 -9.64 8.32
CA LEU A 200 9.95 -9.39 8.94
C LEU A 200 10.00 -9.51 10.46
N GLU A 201 10.72 -10.50 10.98
CA GLU A 201 10.94 -10.65 12.42
C GLU A 201 11.62 -9.41 13.01
N LYS A 202 12.67 -8.91 12.35
CA LYS A 202 13.36 -7.68 12.76
C LYS A 202 12.41 -6.48 12.70
N GLU A 203 11.65 -6.32 11.61
CA GLU A 203 10.73 -5.20 11.43
C GLU A 203 9.64 -5.16 12.52
N LEU A 204 9.08 -6.29 12.88
CA LEU A 204 8.04 -6.38 13.90
C LEU A 204 8.62 -6.25 15.33
N THR A 205 9.73 -6.93 15.63
CA THR A 205 10.30 -6.93 17.00
C THR A 205 10.93 -5.60 17.37
N SER A 206 11.42 -4.83 16.39
CA SER A 206 11.99 -3.50 16.60
C SER A 206 10.98 -2.37 16.46
N SER A 207 9.72 -2.66 16.13
CA SER A 207 8.71 -1.61 15.91
C SER A 207 8.34 -0.89 17.18
N THR A 208 8.44 0.43 17.14
CA THR A 208 7.94 1.35 18.19
C THR A 208 6.67 2.08 17.76
N ALA A 209 6.15 1.76 16.56
CA ALA A 209 4.98 2.42 16.01
C ALA A 209 3.71 2.12 16.82
N ASP A 210 2.82 3.11 16.88
CA ASP A 210 1.53 2.99 17.58
C ASP A 210 0.54 2.12 16.78
N VAL A 211 0.68 2.10 15.45
CA VAL A 211 -0.09 1.24 14.53
C VAL A 211 0.86 0.58 13.56
N ASN A 212 0.71 -0.73 13.35
CA ASN A 212 1.50 -1.51 12.41
C ASN A 212 0.58 -2.13 11.35
N LEU A 213 0.76 -1.76 10.10
CA LEU A 213 0.03 -2.30 8.95
C LEU A 213 0.88 -3.36 8.26
N ILE A 214 0.33 -4.54 8.00
CA ILE A 214 0.99 -5.58 7.21
C ILE A 214 0.18 -5.81 5.94
N GLY A 215 0.72 -5.43 4.79
CA GLY A 215 0.11 -5.63 3.48
C GLY A 215 0.53 -6.96 2.85
N SER A 216 -0.45 -7.70 2.36
CA SER A 216 -0.29 -8.98 1.64
C SER A 216 -1.16 -8.96 0.38
N GLY A 217 -0.71 -9.58 -0.72
CA GLY A 217 -1.53 -9.76 -1.92
C GLY A 217 -2.80 -10.56 -1.63
N ILE A 218 -2.70 -11.63 -0.86
CA ILE A 218 -3.78 -12.57 -0.54
C ILE A 218 -4.20 -12.52 0.92
N GLN A 219 -5.42 -13.00 1.22
CA GLN A 219 -6.01 -13.02 2.57
C GLN A 219 -5.21 -13.88 3.56
N VAL A 220 -5.02 -13.35 4.78
CA VAL A 220 -4.31 -14.03 5.87
C VAL A 220 -5.25 -14.77 6.81
N LEU A 221 -6.35 -14.13 7.25
CA LEU A 221 -7.23 -14.69 8.27
C LEU A 221 -8.29 -15.63 7.70
N SER A 222 -8.88 -15.33 6.55
CA SER A 222 -9.89 -16.19 5.92
C SER A 222 -9.30 -17.53 5.52
N SER A 223 -10.00 -18.65 5.78
CA SER A 223 -9.48 -20.00 5.61
C SER A 223 -10.39 -20.96 4.85
N GLU A 224 -11.69 -20.68 4.73
CA GLU A 224 -12.67 -21.66 4.30
C GLU A 224 -12.95 -21.68 2.78
N HIS A 225 -12.58 -20.62 2.04
CA HIS A 225 -12.82 -20.56 0.60
C HIS A 225 -11.81 -21.40 -0.22
N ARG A 226 -12.15 -21.69 -1.47
CA ARG A 226 -11.32 -22.54 -2.38
C ARG A 226 -10.18 -21.81 -3.07
N PHE A 227 -10.20 -20.48 -3.09
CA PHE A 227 -9.23 -19.65 -3.80
C PHE A 227 -7.93 -19.49 -3.01
N GLU A 228 -6.97 -18.78 -3.58
CA GLU A 228 -5.67 -18.57 -2.96
C GLU A 228 -5.80 -17.78 -1.64
N LYS A 229 -5.01 -18.15 -0.65
CA LYS A 229 -4.97 -17.56 0.68
C LYS A 229 -3.81 -18.13 1.49
N TRP A 230 -3.43 -17.47 2.56
CA TRP A 230 -2.39 -17.97 3.47
C TRP A 230 -2.73 -19.33 4.10
N ALA A 231 -4.01 -19.67 4.24
CA ALA A 231 -4.40 -20.97 4.76
C ALA A 231 -4.01 -22.15 3.83
N ASN A 232 -3.67 -21.89 2.58
CA ASN A 232 -3.07 -22.90 1.68
C ASN A 232 -1.62 -23.25 2.07
N PHE A 233 -1.02 -22.45 2.97
CA PHE A 233 0.33 -22.57 3.54
C PHE A 233 0.23 -22.57 5.07
N PRO A 234 -0.42 -23.57 5.69
CA PRO A 234 -0.84 -23.49 7.08
C PRO A 234 0.31 -23.28 8.05
N LYS A 235 1.50 -23.86 7.77
CA LYS A 235 2.68 -23.66 8.62
C LYS A 235 3.26 -22.26 8.51
N ALA A 236 3.30 -21.68 7.30
CA ALA A 236 3.74 -20.31 7.09
C ALA A 236 2.75 -19.32 7.71
N ARG A 237 1.43 -19.54 7.54
CA ARG A 237 0.38 -18.75 8.19
C ARG A 237 0.50 -18.76 9.71
N GLN A 238 0.66 -19.93 10.31
CA GLN A 238 0.84 -20.06 11.75
C GLN A 238 2.09 -19.33 12.22
N ARG A 239 3.21 -19.45 11.48
CA ARG A 239 4.45 -18.73 11.77
C ARG A 239 4.24 -17.20 11.76
N LEU A 240 3.46 -16.67 10.82
CA LEU A 240 3.14 -15.24 10.75
C LEU A 240 2.35 -14.79 11.99
N LEU A 241 1.28 -15.53 12.34
CA LEU A 241 0.45 -15.21 13.51
C LEU A 241 1.25 -15.30 14.82
N ASP A 242 2.09 -16.33 14.97
CA ASP A 242 2.96 -16.47 16.12
C ASP A 242 4.03 -15.36 16.19
N LEU A 243 4.55 -14.93 15.04
CA LEU A 243 5.49 -13.83 14.97
C LEU A 243 4.84 -12.52 15.41
N ILE A 244 3.64 -12.22 14.91
CA ILE A 244 2.86 -11.04 15.34
C ILE A 244 2.67 -11.06 16.85
N ALA A 245 2.23 -12.18 17.41
CA ALA A 245 1.98 -12.31 18.85
C ALA A 245 3.25 -12.12 19.71
N ARG A 246 4.38 -12.76 19.32
CA ARG A 246 5.62 -12.67 20.11
C ARG A 246 6.39 -11.37 19.93
N SER A 247 6.19 -10.66 18.82
CA SER A 247 6.89 -9.40 18.52
C SER A 247 6.53 -8.25 19.46
N ARG A 248 5.34 -8.30 20.05
CA ARG A 248 4.73 -7.23 20.84
C ARG A 248 4.53 -5.93 20.05
N ALA A 249 4.50 -6.00 18.71
CA ALA A 249 4.11 -4.88 17.87
C ALA A 249 2.65 -4.51 18.18
N ARG A 250 2.41 -3.22 18.45
CA ARG A 250 1.09 -2.76 18.90
C ARG A 250 0.15 -2.59 17.72
N ASN A 251 -1.13 -2.88 17.93
CA ASN A 251 -2.21 -2.57 17.01
C ASN A 251 -1.90 -2.99 15.57
N VAL A 252 -1.53 -4.27 15.37
CA VAL A 252 -1.28 -4.82 14.05
C VAL A 252 -2.60 -4.97 13.31
N ILE A 253 -2.64 -4.49 12.06
CA ILE A 253 -3.77 -4.62 11.13
C ILE A 253 -3.24 -5.22 9.84
N LEU A 254 -3.89 -6.27 9.35
CA LEU A 254 -3.57 -6.90 8.07
C LEU A 254 -4.40 -6.24 6.96
N LEU A 255 -3.78 -6.02 5.80
CA LEU A 255 -4.42 -5.53 4.60
C LEU A 255 -4.22 -6.56 3.49
N SER A 256 -5.27 -6.90 2.74
CA SER A 256 -5.19 -7.92 1.70
C SER A 256 -5.98 -7.59 0.43
N GLY A 257 -5.67 -8.31 -0.67
CA GLY A 257 -6.25 -8.15 -2.00
C GLY A 257 -6.85 -9.42 -2.58
N ASP A 258 -6.71 -9.65 -3.90
CA ASP A 258 -7.01 -10.84 -4.72
C ASP A 258 -8.49 -11.14 -4.96
N ARG A 259 -9.36 -10.99 -4.01
CA ARG A 259 -10.69 -11.63 -3.93
C ARG A 259 -11.79 -11.02 -4.80
N HIS A 260 -11.60 -9.86 -5.40
CA HIS A 260 -12.59 -9.10 -6.18
C HIS A 260 -13.83 -8.67 -5.37
N PHE A 261 -13.67 -8.49 -4.06
CA PHE A 261 -14.69 -7.99 -3.15
C PHE A 261 -14.07 -7.23 -1.97
N GLY A 262 -14.91 -6.68 -1.09
CA GLY A 262 -14.50 -6.08 0.19
C GLY A 262 -15.00 -6.91 1.38
N GLU A 263 -14.13 -7.21 2.34
CA GLU A 263 -14.43 -7.98 3.54
C GLU A 263 -13.57 -7.53 4.72
N ILE A 264 -14.09 -7.59 5.94
CA ILE A 264 -13.33 -7.43 7.17
C ILE A 264 -13.43 -8.72 7.98
N SER A 265 -12.28 -9.29 8.32
CA SER A 265 -12.16 -10.44 9.24
C SER A 265 -11.50 -10.00 10.55
N CYS A 266 -11.86 -10.63 11.67
CA CYS A 266 -11.30 -10.32 12.98
C CYS A 266 -11.00 -11.60 13.76
N LEU A 267 -9.75 -11.77 14.15
CA LEU A 267 -9.28 -12.83 15.03
C LEU A 267 -9.10 -12.26 16.45
N GLN A 268 -9.78 -12.88 17.42
CA GLN A 268 -9.49 -12.67 18.84
C GLN A 268 -8.39 -13.64 19.25
N ASP A 269 -7.26 -13.11 19.70
CA ASP A 269 -6.12 -13.90 20.20
C ASP A 269 -5.60 -13.25 21.47
N ASP A 270 -5.80 -13.92 22.60
CA ASP A 270 -5.45 -13.40 23.93
C ASP A 270 -3.96 -13.03 24.05
N ARG A 271 -3.11 -13.57 23.20
CA ARG A 271 -1.67 -13.25 23.16
C ARG A 271 -1.37 -11.83 22.68
N LEU A 272 -2.31 -11.20 21.97
CA LEU A 272 -2.12 -9.88 21.34
C LEU A 272 -2.55 -8.72 22.26
N GLY A 273 -3.59 -8.91 23.08
CA GLY A 273 -4.19 -7.84 23.88
C GLY A 273 -5.06 -6.86 23.07
N TYR A 274 -5.21 -7.07 21.75
CA TYR A 274 -6.07 -6.33 20.82
C TYR A 274 -6.60 -7.28 19.74
N PRO A 275 -7.75 -6.97 19.11
CA PRO A 275 -8.26 -7.77 17.99
C PRO A 275 -7.38 -7.59 16.75
N LEU A 276 -7.00 -8.70 16.10
CA LEU A 276 -6.29 -8.70 14.82
C LEU A 276 -7.29 -8.66 13.68
N TYR A 277 -7.31 -7.56 12.94
CA TYR A 277 -8.14 -7.41 11.76
C TYR A 277 -7.38 -7.74 10.48
N ASP A 278 -8.06 -8.34 9.49
CA ASP A 278 -7.63 -8.49 8.10
C ASP A 278 -8.69 -7.85 7.21
N ILE A 279 -8.29 -6.77 6.52
CA ILE A 279 -9.19 -5.98 5.69
C ILE A 279 -8.83 -6.26 4.25
N THR A 280 -9.73 -6.94 3.56
CA THR A 280 -9.63 -7.24 2.12
C THR A 280 -10.31 -6.15 1.33
N SER A 281 -9.59 -5.52 0.39
CA SER A 281 -10.18 -4.62 -0.60
C SER A 281 -9.58 -4.89 -1.97
N SER A 282 -10.42 -5.39 -2.88
CA SER A 282 -9.97 -6.05 -4.09
C SER A 282 -10.97 -5.85 -5.23
N GLY A 283 -11.33 -4.60 -5.49
CA GLY A 283 -12.40 -4.30 -6.44
C GLY A 283 -12.26 -2.98 -7.19
N LEU A 284 -11.04 -2.56 -7.59
CA LEU A 284 -10.84 -1.24 -8.21
C LEU A 284 -11.49 -1.11 -9.60
N THR A 285 -11.41 -2.15 -10.44
CA THR A 285 -11.94 -2.08 -11.82
C THR A 285 -12.87 -3.22 -12.19
N HIS A 286 -12.87 -4.28 -11.40
CA HIS A 286 -13.77 -5.41 -11.56
C HIS A 286 -14.00 -6.08 -10.21
N HIS A 287 -15.15 -6.70 -10.06
CA HIS A 287 -15.63 -7.21 -8.79
C HIS A 287 -16.37 -8.53 -8.98
N ALA A 288 -16.61 -9.23 -7.88
CA ALA A 288 -17.21 -10.55 -7.88
C ALA A 288 -18.61 -10.57 -8.52
N GLU A 289 -19.43 -9.55 -8.27
CA GLU A 289 -20.80 -9.45 -8.81
C GLU A 289 -20.84 -9.42 -10.35
N SER A 290 -19.87 -8.75 -10.99
CA SER A 290 -19.81 -8.60 -12.45
C SER A 290 -19.30 -9.83 -13.19
N SER A 291 -18.90 -10.89 -12.51
CA SER A 291 -18.34 -12.07 -13.12
C SER A 291 -19.36 -13.22 -13.20
N LEU A 292 -19.36 -13.96 -14.32
CA LEU A 292 -20.06 -15.25 -14.40
C LEU A 292 -19.63 -16.22 -13.28
N LYS A 293 -18.44 -16.01 -12.72
CA LYS A 293 -17.94 -16.75 -11.55
C LYS A 293 -18.82 -16.51 -10.31
N ASN A 294 -19.41 -15.32 -10.13
CA ASN A 294 -20.29 -15.08 -8.98
C ASN A 294 -21.55 -15.94 -9.02
N LEU A 295 -22.15 -16.13 -10.21
CA LEU A 295 -23.28 -17.05 -10.39
C LEU A 295 -22.92 -18.51 -10.02
N TYR A 296 -21.64 -18.85 -10.15
CA TYR A 296 -21.16 -20.23 -9.91
C TYR A 296 -20.65 -20.40 -8.47
N TYR A 297 -20.03 -19.39 -7.88
CA TYR A 297 -19.32 -19.49 -6.60
C TYR A 297 -20.02 -18.84 -5.42
N ASN A 298 -21.01 -17.97 -5.68
CA ASN A 298 -21.82 -17.34 -4.65
C ASN A 298 -20.96 -16.72 -3.52
N PHE A 299 -20.08 -15.80 -3.89
CA PHE A 299 -19.09 -15.19 -2.98
C PHE A 299 -19.68 -14.57 -1.71
N GLU A 300 -20.92 -14.06 -1.80
CA GLU A 300 -21.64 -13.49 -0.66
C GLU A 300 -21.92 -14.52 0.43
N HIS A 301 -22.04 -15.79 0.06
CA HIS A 301 -22.33 -16.89 0.98
C HIS A 301 -21.11 -17.77 1.30
N GLU A 302 -19.89 -17.34 0.89
CA GLU A 302 -18.67 -18.01 1.32
C GLU A 302 -18.56 -18.01 2.85
N THR A 303 -18.25 -19.17 3.40
CA THR A 303 -18.06 -19.31 4.85
C THR A 303 -16.76 -18.61 5.26
N ASN A 304 -16.87 -17.70 6.21
CA ASN A 304 -15.73 -17.12 6.92
C ASN A 304 -16.15 -16.86 8.37
N PRO A 305 -15.77 -17.75 9.31
CA PRO A 305 -16.19 -17.63 10.72
C PRO A 305 -15.60 -16.40 11.42
N LEU A 306 -14.58 -15.77 10.84
CA LEU A 306 -13.95 -14.57 11.37
C LEU A 306 -14.53 -13.27 10.77
N ARG A 307 -15.46 -13.36 9.82
CA ARG A 307 -16.06 -12.20 9.15
C ARG A 307 -16.77 -11.29 10.13
N ARG A 308 -16.58 -9.98 9.93
CA ARG A 308 -17.33 -8.91 10.57
C ARG A 308 -18.21 -8.18 9.54
N GLY A 309 -19.50 -8.09 9.85
CA GLY A 309 -20.46 -7.54 8.89
C GLY A 309 -20.68 -8.41 7.66
N ALA A 310 -21.02 -7.78 6.54
CA ALA A 310 -21.30 -8.44 5.26
C ALA A 310 -20.09 -8.39 4.31
N VAL A 311 -20.03 -9.29 3.34
CA VAL A 311 -19.17 -9.15 2.17
C VAL A 311 -19.77 -8.08 1.25
N TYR A 312 -18.95 -7.20 0.72
CA TYR A 312 -19.33 -6.26 -0.32
C TYR A 312 -18.75 -6.68 -1.66
N VAL A 313 -19.59 -7.13 -2.57
CA VAL A 313 -19.16 -7.71 -3.87
C VAL A 313 -19.01 -6.70 -5.01
N GLY A 314 -19.37 -5.42 -4.80
CA GLY A 314 -19.22 -4.34 -5.78
C GLY A 314 -17.81 -3.76 -5.88
N LEU A 315 -17.64 -2.76 -6.76
CA LEU A 315 -16.39 -1.98 -6.85
C LEU A 315 -16.08 -1.31 -5.51
N ASN A 316 -14.84 -1.44 -5.05
CA ASN A 316 -14.48 -1.00 -3.70
C ASN A 316 -13.02 -0.57 -3.56
N PHE A 317 -12.77 0.22 -2.52
CA PHE A 317 -11.46 0.51 -1.95
C PHE A 317 -11.53 0.46 -0.43
N GLY A 318 -10.41 0.14 0.20
CA GLY A 318 -10.27 0.12 1.65
C GLY A 318 -9.81 1.47 2.19
N ALA A 319 -10.28 1.82 3.40
CA ALA A 319 -9.91 3.06 4.07
C ALA A 319 -9.65 2.83 5.57
N LEU A 320 -8.55 3.38 6.05
CA LEU A 320 -8.21 3.49 7.46
C LEU A 320 -8.22 4.96 7.86
N THR A 321 -8.95 5.30 8.91
CA THR A 321 -8.95 6.66 9.48
C THR A 321 -8.51 6.61 10.93
N ILE A 322 -7.39 7.26 11.25
CA ILE A 322 -6.79 7.25 12.59
C ILE A 322 -7.14 8.57 13.28
N GLN A 323 -7.73 8.45 14.47
CA GLN A 323 -8.06 9.59 15.31
C GLN A 323 -7.06 9.70 16.47
N TRP A 324 -5.95 10.38 16.20
CA TRP A 324 -4.83 10.50 17.12
C TRP A 324 -5.15 11.31 18.40
N ASP A 325 -6.04 12.29 18.27
CA ASP A 325 -6.35 13.23 19.36
C ASP A 325 -7.64 12.85 20.10
N ALA A 326 -8.29 11.74 19.73
CA ALA A 326 -9.44 11.19 20.45
C ALA A 326 -9.01 10.47 21.74
N SER A 327 -9.94 10.36 22.69
CA SER A 327 -9.73 9.59 23.93
C SER A 327 -10.93 8.64 24.11
N PRO A 328 -10.75 7.32 23.91
CA PRO A 328 -9.52 6.65 23.48
C PRO A 328 -9.18 6.92 22.00
N ARG A 329 -7.91 6.79 21.62
CA ARG A 329 -7.46 6.81 20.23
C ARG A 329 -8.06 5.64 19.46
N THR A 330 -8.38 5.83 18.19
CA THR A 330 -9.05 4.80 17.41
C THR A 330 -8.58 4.77 15.97
N VAL A 331 -8.69 3.59 15.35
CA VAL A 331 -8.64 3.41 13.90
C VAL A 331 -10.00 2.93 13.43
N THR A 332 -10.62 3.67 12.51
CA THR A 332 -11.83 3.23 11.81
C THR A 332 -11.41 2.51 10.53
N LEU A 333 -11.89 1.29 10.33
CA LEU A 333 -11.60 0.36 9.25
C LEU A 333 -12.82 0.28 8.35
N GLN A 334 -12.68 0.62 7.06
CA GLN A 334 -13.83 0.72 6.16
C GLN A 334 -13.57 0.08 4.80
N ILE A 335 -14.63 -0.50 4.23
CA ILE A 335 -14.74 -0.76 2.79
C ILE A 335 -15.71 0.26 2.23
N ARG A 336 -15.31 0.97 1.19
CA ARG A 336 -16.09 2.03 0.55
C ARG A 336 -16.35 1.72 -0.92
N ASP A 337 -17.51 2.16 -1.43
CA ASP A 337 -17.91 1.97 -2.82
C ASP A 337 -17.54 3.13 -3.74
N VAL A 338 -17.98 3.05 -5.00
CA VAL A 338 -17.76 4.06 -6.05
C VAL A 338 -18.37 5.44 -5.73
N ASN A 339 -19.33 5.51 -4.83
CA ASN A 339 -19.95 6.74 -4.34
C ASN A 339 -19.33 7.24 -3.03
N ASN A 340 -18.20 6.66 -2.63
CA ASN A 340 -17.56 6.90 -1.34
C ASN A 340 -18.44 6.54 -0.12
N ALA A 341 -19.46 5.72 -0.32
CA ALA A 341 -20.34 5.26 0.75
C ALA A 341 -19.71 4.06 1.47
N THR A 342 -19.73 4.08 2.80
CA THR A 342 -19.27 2.99 3.65
C THR A 342 -20.19 1.77 3.51
N LYS A 343 -19.61 0.62 3.18
CA LYS A 343 -20.33 -0.67 3.03
C LYS A 343 -20.08 -1.61 4.19
N VAL A 344 -18.85 -1.63 4.70
CA VAL A 344 -18.47 -2.39 5.89
C VAL A 344 -17.62 -1.48 6.77
N GLU A 345 -17.83 -1.52 8.07
CA GLU A 345 -17.08 -0.71 9.03
C GLU A 345 -16.80 -1.49 10.31
N GLU A 346 -15.60 -1.35 10.81
CA GLU A 346 -15.16 -1.80 12.13
C GLU A 346 -14.31 -0.70 12.79
N LYS A 347 -14.16 -0.77 14.10
CA LYS A 347 -13.39 0.19 14.88
C LYS A 347 -12.46 -0.50 15.86
N LEU A 348 -11.17 -0.17 15.75
CA LEU A 348 -10.14 -0.61 16.68
C LEU A 348 -9.82 0.53 17.67
N VAL A 349 -9.89 0.24 18.95
CA VAL A 349 -9.33 1.11 20.01
C VAL A 349 -7.85 0.80 20.15
N LEU A 350 -7.00 1.84 20.07
CA LEU A 350 -5.55 1.69 20.17
C LEU A 350 -5.13 1.49 21.64
N ILE A 351 -4.18 0.55 21.83
CA ILE A 351 -3.59 0.25 23.14
C ILE A 351 -2.19 0.83 23.28
#